data_c59ab54edc31a2a99df1b796ea7b0a31
#
_entry.id   c59ab54edc31a2a99df1b796ea7b0a31
#
_cell.length_a   1.000
_cell.length_b   1.000
_cell.length_c   1.000
_cell.angle_alpha   90.00
_cell.angle_beta   90.00
_cell.angle_gamma   90.00
#
_symmetry.space_group_name_H-M   'P 1'
#
loop_
_entity.id
_entity.type
_entity.pdbx_description
1 polymer ?
#
loop_
_entity_poly.entity_id
_entity_poly.type
_entity_poly.pdbx_seq_one_letter_code
_entity_poly.pdbx_strand_id
1 'polypeptide(L)'
;MTPNDPALIRGLTQQRLSRRTLLRGALTGLGAVAMSATLAGCGIPGSPAGQAQQQIDWPAFWAKQKKTGMLDFANWPLYIDQDKGKIPSLEMFTKATGIKVDYMPVIQGNAPFYATIAPQLRAHQALGYDIVVMTNGWELTEMIRNGFLMQLDHSRLPNFAKYAADSVKNPPYDPGNAHSVVWQTGFTGLAYNKKLSPKKITSFQDLLDPALKGRIGMMNDNTELGSAGLLATGVKPVDSTPADWRRAADWLKKQRVNVTGYYDQSYIDKLQNGDTWVSQAWSGDVFQAQANGAADLEFVTPDEGQMVWHDNMLIPMQAQHPADALEWMNFYYTPEIAGIVEDWVNYVCPVPAAKQYILEELEDPDVANSPLVFPTPEMERKSNDFYVFRNYDEYEQWNETFNQVIQS
;
A
#
# COMPACT_ATOMS: atom_id res chain seq x y z
N MET A 1 -7.24 27.57 12.83
CA MET A 1 -7.73 26.39 12.08
C MET A 1 -7.77 26.79 10.62
N THR A 2 -6.82 26.34 9.87
CA THR A 2 -6.79 26.57 8.41
C THR A 2 -7.74 25.56 7.73
N PRO A 3 -8.39 25.92 6.58
CA PRO A 3 -9.35 25.03 5.89
C PRO A 3 -8.77 23.74 5.31
N ASN A 4 -7.49 23.48 5.48
CA ASN A 4 -6.74 22.38 4.86
C ASN A 4 -6.19 21.39 5.89
N ASP A 5 -6.87 21.17 7.02
CA ASP A 5 -6.48 20.14 7.99
C ASP A 5 -6.74 18.74 7.39
N PRO A 6 -5.70 17.93 7.10
CA PRO A 6 -5.86 16.60 6.50
C PRO A 6 -6.66 15.64 7.38
N ALA A 7 -6.62 15.82 8.70
CA ALA A 7 -7.42 15.03 9.65
C ALA A 7 -8.91 15.38 9.54
N LEU A 8 -9.24 16.64 9.28
CA LEU A 8 -10.63 17.11 9.07
C LEU A 8 -11.20 16.58 7.74
N ILE A 9 -10.37 16.51 6.70
CA ILE A 9 -10.76 15.99 5.39
C ILE A 9 -10.98 14.47 5.47
N ARG A 10 -10.13 13.72 6.19
CA ARG A 10 -10.35 12.28 6.46
C ARG A 10 -11.64 12.02 7.22
N GLY A 11 -12.00 12.86 8.19
CA GLY A 11 -13.26 12.75 8.93
C GLY A 11 -14.51 13.05 8.11
N LEU A 12 -14.41 13.95 7.12
CA LEU A 12 -15.53 14.37 6.29
C LEU A 12 -15.78 13.44 5.08
N THR A 13 -14.78 12.71 4.60
CA THR A 13 -14.91 11.78 3.47
C THR A 13 -15.36 10.37 3.89
N GLN A 14 -15.31 10.03 5.17
CA GLN A 14 -15.87 8.78 5.69
C GLN A 14 -17.39 8.87 5.87
N GLN A 15 -18.15 8.94 4.79
CA GLN A 15 -19.58 8.63 4.85
C GLN A 15 -19.74 7.14 5.17
N ARG A 16 -20.01 6.84 6.43
CA ARG A 16 -20.45 5.51 6.88
C ARG A 16 -21.80 5.20 6.23
N LEU A 17 -21.79 4.53 5.11
CA LEU A 17 -22.98 3.89 4.56
C LEU A 17 -23.35 2.73 5.48
N SER A 18 -24.29 2.99 6.37
CA SER A 18 -24.88 1.97 7.23
C SER A 18 -25.58 0.93 6.37
N ARG A 19 -25.40 -0.37 6.70
CA ARG A 19 -26.08 -1.51 6.04
C ARG A 19 -27.60 -1.36 5.97
N ARG A 20 -28.21 -0.50 6.77
CA ARG A 20 -29.64 -0.17 6.75
C ARG A 20 -30.07 0.72 5.57
N THR A 21 -29.15 1.48 4.97
CA THR A 21 -29.49 2.38 3.86
C THR A 21 -29.54 1.64 2.52
N LEU A 22 -28.81 0.53 2.37
CA LEU A 22 -28.83 -0.31 1.17
C LEU A 22 -30.10 -1.19 1.03
N LEU A 23 -30.79 -1.48 2.13
CA LEU A 23 -31.99 -2.32 2.10
C LEU A 23 -33.30 -1.54 1.84
N ARG A 24 -33.30 -0.22 1.76
CA ARG A 24 -34.49 0.59 1.49
C ARG A 24 -34.69 1.01 0.03
N GLY A 25 -33.73 0.71 -0.85
CA GLY A 25 -33.76 1.06 -2.29
C GLY A 25 -34.35 -0.01 -3.22
N ALA A 26 -34.72 -1.20 -2.73
CA ALA A 26 -35.03 -2.37 -3.57
C ALA A 26 -36.51 -2.82 -3.50
N LEU A 27 -37.43 -1.91 -3.34
CA LEU A 27 -38.89 -2.25 -3.32
C LEU A 27 -39.71 -1.21 -4.06
N THR A 28 -39.60 -1.16 -5.40
CA THR A 28 -40.70 -0.70 -6.29
C THR A 28 -40.39 -1.15 -7.71
N GLY A 29 -41.12 -2.10 -8.23
CA GLY A 29 -41.06 -2.50 -9.63
C GLY A 29 -41.49 -3.94 -9.90
N LEU A 30 -42.75 -4.29 -9.57
CA LEU A 30 -43.41 -5.53 -10.01
C LEU A 30 -43.88 -5.36 -11.45
N GLY A 31 -43.35 -6.20 -12.34
CA GLY A 31 -43.90 -6.42 -13.68
C GLY A 31 -43.64 -7.87 -14.07
N ALA A 32 -44.66 -8.71 -13.87
CA ALA A 32 -44.64 -10.13 -14.24
C ALA A 32 -44.75 -10.31 -15.75
N VAL A 33 -43.78 -11.04 -16.35
CA VAL A 33 -43.98 -11.74 -17.63
C VAL A 33 -43.42 -13.16 -17.46
N ALA A 34 -44.31 -14.12 -17.43
CA ALA A 34 -43.98 -15.53 -17.48
C ALA A 34 -43.61 -15.91 -18.91
N MET A 35 -42.41 -16.42 -19.11
CA MET A 35 -42.05 -17.22 -20.29
C MET A 35 -41.35 -18.50 -19.85
N SER A 36 -42.03 -19.59 -20.05
CA SER A 36 -41.54 -20.94 -19.93
C SER A 36 -40.47 -21.21 -21.03
N ALA A 37 -39.26 -21.49 -20.62
CA ALA A 37 -38.22 -22.02 -21.50
C ALA A 37 -37.60 -23.25 -20.85
N THR A 38 -37.65 -24.32 -21.62
CA THR A 38 -37.15 -25.67 -21.43
C THR A 38 -35.71 -25.71 -20.91
N LEU A 39 -35.50 -26.48 -19.84
CA LEU A 39 -34.18 -26.90 -19.33
C LEU A 39 -33.50 -27.82 -20.39
N ALA A 40 -32.66 -27.23 -21.23
CA ALA A 40 -31.59 -27.94 -21.90
C ALA A 40 -30.31 -27.70 -21.07
N GLY A 41 -29.84 -28.72 -20.37
CA GLY A 41 -28.60 -28.69 -19.64
C GLY A 41 -27.42 -28.47 -20.59
N CYS A 42 -26.94 -27.25 -20.67
CA CYS A 42 -25.60 -26.98 -21.21
C CYS A 42 -24.59 -27.18 -20.09
N GLY A 43 -23.92 -28.34 -20.11
CA GLY A 43 -22.73 -28.53 -19.31
C GLY A 43 -21.72 -27.42 -19.67
N ILE A 44 -21.26 -26.65 -18.67
CA ILE A 44 -20.15 -25.73 -18.83
C ILE A 44 -18.93 -26.60 -19.19
N PRO A 45 -18.33 -26.44 -20.37
CA PRO A 45 -17.06 -27.12 -20.62
C PRO A 45 -16.05 -26.55 -19.60
N GLY A 46 -15.51 -27.44 -18.75
CA GLY A 46 -14.39 -27.08 -17.90
C GLY A 46 -13.30 -26.51 -18.81
N SER A 47 -12.80 -25.33 -18.46
CA SER A 47 -11.65 -24.75 -19.16
C SER A 47 -10.52 -25.78 -19.17
N PRO A 48 -9.92 -26.09 -20.34
CA PRO A 48 -8.78 -26.99 -20.37
C PRO A 48 -7.66 -26.36 -19.53
N ALA A 49 -7.25 -27.05 -18.48
CA ALA A 49 -6.00 -26.76 -17.81
C ALA A 49 -4.89 -26.86 -18.89
N GLY A 50 -4.23 -25.72 -19.19
CA GLY A 50 -3.05 -25.71 -20.05
C GLY A 50 -3.22 -25.06 -21.41
N GLN A 51 -3.84 -23.88 -21.51
CA GLN A 51 -3.41 -22.98 -22.58
C GLN A 51 -2.06 -22.38 -22.13
N ALA A 52 -0.97 -22.84 -22.80
CA ALA A 52 0.32 -22.18 -22.67
C ALA A 52 0.11 -20.68 -22.88
N GLN A 53 0.38 -19.86 -21.86
CA GLN A 53 0.37 -18.41 -22.00
C GLN A 53 1.25 -18.09 -23.21
N GLN A 54 0.65 -17.51 -24.24
CA GLN A 54 1.38 -17.11 -25.43
C GLN A 54 2.47 -16.16 -24.96
N GLN A 55 3.73 -16.54 -25.12
CA GLN A 55 4.87 -15.74 -24.67
C GLN A 55 4.85 -14.44 -25.45
N ILE A 56 4.54 -13.33 -24.77
CA ILE A 56 4.47 -12.00 -25.37
C ILE A 56 5.89 -11.55 -25.68
N ASP A 57 6.14 -11.17 -26.94
CA ASP A 57 7.35 -10.43 -27.31
C ASP A 57 7.23 -8.98 -26.85
N TRP A 58 7.66 -8.72 -25.61
CA TRP A 58 7.53 -7.42 -24.97
C TRP A 58 8.25 -6.29 -25.73
N PRO A 59 9.47 -6.47 -26.26
CA PRO A 59 10.10 -5.48 -27.12
C PRO A 59 9.24 -5.14 -28.35
N ALA A 60 8.72 -6.14 -29.05
CA ALA A 60 7.84 -5.92 -30.21
C ALA A 60 6.48 -5.33 -29.83
N PHE A 61 5.96 -5.64 -28.63
CA PHE A 61 4.76 -5.01 -28.09
C PHE A 61 4.99 -3.52 -27.86
N TRP A 62 6.03 -3.16 -27.10
CA TRP A 62 6.32 -1.76 -26.74
C TRP A 62 6.72 -0.91 -27.95
N ALA A 63 7.38 -1.49 -28.96
CA ALA A 63 7.69 -0.78 -30.21
C ALA A 63 6.44 -0.29 -30.96
N LYS A 64 5.29 -0.93 -30.74
CA LYS A 64 4.00 -0.56 -31.36
C LYS A 64 3.20 0.45 -30.55
N GLN A 65 3.50 0.58 -29.24
CA GLN A 65 2.76 1.49 -28.36
C GLN A 65 3.16 2.94 -28.62
N LYS A 66 2.15 3.78 -28.82
CA LYS A 66 2.30 5.23 -29.03
C LYS A 66 1.58 5.99 -27.94
N LYS A 67 2.06 7.16 -27.62
CA LYS A 67 1.34 8.10 -26.74
C LYS A 67 0.01 8.48 -27.38
N THR A 68 -1.03 8.46 -26.59
CA THR A 68 -2.40 8.82 -26.99
C THR A 68 -2.81 10.19 -26.48
N GLY A 69 -2.09 10.71 -25.49
CA GLY A 69 -2.37 11.98 -24.83
C GLY A 69 -3.35 11.87 -23.65
N MET A 70 -3.63 10.65 -23.18
CA MET A 70 -4.53 10.36 -22.06
C MET A 70 -3.90 9.38 -21.09
N LEU A 71 -4.26 9.47 -19.80
CA LEU A 71 -3.83 8.56 -18.75
C LEU A 71 -4.93 8.46 -17.68
N ASP A 72 -5.42 7.25 -17.45
CA ASP A 72 -6.37 6.92 -16.38
C ASP A 72 -5.61 6.33 -15.19
N PHE A 73 -5.52 7.09 -14.08
CA PHE A 73 -4.65 6.77 -12.94
C PHE A 73 -5.45 6.50 -11.66
N ALA A 74 -5.58 5.22 -11.29
CA ALA A 74 -6.20 4.78 -10.03
C ALA A 74 -5.19 4.76 -8.88
N ASN A 75 -5.50 5.48 -7.80
CA ASN A 75 -4.63 5.59 -6.63
C ASN A 75 -5.46 5.60 -5.33
N TRP A 76 -4.78 5.71 -4.21
CA TRP A 76 -5.35 5.87 -2.89
C TRP A 76 -5.79 7.32 -2.64
N PRO A 77 -6.80 7.56 -1.80
CA PRO A 77 -7.16 8.91 -1.37
C PRO A 77 -6.02 9.60 -0.63
N LEU A 78 -5.87 10.91 -0.83
CA LEU A 78 -4.86 11.74 -0.17
C LEU A 78 -3.40 11.24 -0.38
N TYR A 79 -3.11 10.68 -1.53
CA TYR A 79 -1.85 10.03 -1.81
C TYR A 79 -1.11 10.61 -3.02
N ILE A 80 -1.34 11.88 -3.27
CA ILE A 80 -0.66 12.73 -4.25
C ILE A 80 -0.76 14.19 -3.77
N ASP A 81 0.18 15.04 -4.18
CA ASP A 81 0.23 16.44 -3.86
C ASP A 81 -1.07 17.19 -4.21
N GLN A 82 -1.45 18.16 -3.39
CA GLN A 82 -2.66 18.95 -3.62
C GLN A 82 -2.42 20.43 -3.25
N ASP A 83 -2.81 21.32 -4.13
CA ASP A 83 -2.89 22.76 -3.86
C ASP A 83 -4.21 23.33 -4.40
N LYS A 84 -5.07 23.83 -3.51
CA LYS A 84 -6.34 24.50 -3.83
C LYS A 84 -7.24 23.75 -4.82
N GLY A 85 -7.29 22.41 -4.67
CA GLY A 85 -8.09 21.53 -5.52
C GLY A 85 -7.45 21.15 -6.85
N LYS A 86 -6.18 21.48 -7.03
CA LYS A 86 -5.33 21.07 -8.15
C LYS A 86 -4.29 20.08 -7.67
N ILE A 87 -3.70 19.37 -8.62
CA ILE A 87 -2.59 18.43 -8.39
C ILE A 87 -1.40 18.96 -9.19
N PRO A 88 -0.50 19.75 -8.56
CA PRO A 88 0.62 20.42 -9.23
C PRO A 88 1.49 19.47 -10.06
N SER A 89 1.85 18.30 -9.52
CA SER A 89 2.66 17.31 -10.23
C SER A 89 2.01 16.84 -11.55
N LEU A 90 0.69 16.62 -11.57
CA LEU A 90 -0.04 16.23 -12.77
C LEU A 90 -0.23 17.39 -13.74
N GLU A 91 -0.41 18.63 -13.25
CA GLU A 91 -0.43 19.82 -14.11
C GLU A 91 0.93 20.02 -14.81
N MET A 92 2.05 19.82 -14.08
CA MET A 92 3.40 19.88 -14.64
C MET A 92 3.62 18.77 -15.68
N PHE A 93 3.20 17.55 -15.39
CA PHE A 93 3.23 16.44 -16.34
C PHE A 93 2.47 16.76 -17.63
N THR A 94 1.23 17.22 -17.49
CA THR A 94 0.40 17.60 -18.65
C THR A 94 1.04 18.71 -19.46
N LYS A 95 1.62 19.72 -18.79
CA LYS A 95 2.32 20.82 -19.46
C LYS A 95 3.56 20.35 -20.23
N ALA A 96 4.31 19.41 -19.64
CA ALA A 96 5.56 18.90 -20.24
C ALA A 96 5.32 17.94 -21.40
N THR A 97 4.27 17.10 -21.32
CA THR A 97 4.07 15.96 -22.22
C THR A 97 2.87 16.11 -23.17
N GLY A 98 1.91 16.96 -22.83
CA GLY A 98 0.61 17.06 -23.48
C GLY A 98 -0.38 15.97 -23.06
N ILE A 99 -0.01 15.05 -22.17
CA ILE A 99 -0.85 13.97 -21.69
C ILE A 99 -1.78 14.50 -20.59
N LYS A 100 -3.08 14.31 -20.76
CA LYS A 100 -4.10 14.63 -19.74
C LYS A 100 -4.28 13.43 -18.82
N VAL A 101 -4.36 13.71 -17.52
CA VAL A 101 -4.53 12.65 -16.52
C VAL A 101 -5.92 12.74 -15.89
N ASP A 102 -6.66 11.64 -15.93
CA ASP A 102 -7.83 11.43 -15.08
C ASP A 102 -7.38 10.67 -13.82
N TYR A 103 -7.29 11.42 -12.71
CA TYR A 103 -6.81 10.90 -11.44
C TYR A 103 -7.98 10.44 -10.59
N MET A 104 -7.98 9.15 -10.24
CA MET A 104 -9.10 8.48 -9.56
C MET A 104 -8.65 7.92 -8.19
N PRO A 105 -8.93 8.59 -7.07
CA PRO A 105 -8.59 8.11 -5.72
C PRO A 105 -9.61 7.07 -5.23
N VAL A 106 -9.65 5.91 -5.89
CA VAL A 106 -10.69 4.88 -5.72
C VAL A 106 -10.27 3.68 -4.88
N ILE A 107 -8.98 3.56 -4.54
CA ILE A 107 -8.43 2.42 -3.82
C ILE A 107 -8.59 2.65 -2.32
N GLN A 108 -9.35 1.79 -1.63
CA GLN A 108 -9.61 1.86 -0.19
C GLN A 108 -8.95 0.71 0.60
N GLY A 109 -8.32 -0.23 -0.11
CA GLY A 109 -7.65 -1.40 0.44
C GLY A 109 -7.26 -2.35 -0.69
N ASN A 110 -6.14 -3.05 -0.59
CA ASN A 110 -5.66 -3.95 -1.63
C ASN A 110 -6.66 -5.06 -1.92
N ALA A 111 -7.06 -5.84 -0.92
CA ALA A 111 -7.96 -6.98 -1.09
C ALA A 111 -9.36 -6.58 -1.62
N PRO A 112 -10.07 -5.57 -1.09
CA PRO A 112 -11.36 -5.17 -1.64
C PRO A 112 -11.25 -4.58 -3.05
N PHE A 113 -10.19 -3.82 -3.36
CA PHE A 113 -9.98 -3.30 -4.70
C PHE A 113 -9.67 -4.43 -5.68
N TYR A 114 -8.75 -5.34 -5.33
CA TYR A 114 -8.45 -6.50 -6.16
C TYR A 114 -9.69 -7.37 -6.41
N ALA A 115 -10.51 -7.61 -5.39
CA ALA A 115 -11.77 -8.36 -5.55
C ALA A 115 -12.72 -7.70 -6.57
N THR A 116 -12.69 -6.37 -6.68
CA THR A 116 -13.50 -5.63 -7.65
C THR A 116 -13.00 -5.78 -9.08
N ILE A 117 -11.66 -5.75 -9.28
CA ILE A 117 -11.06 -5.79 -10.63
C ILE A 117 -10.73 -7.20 -11.13
N ALA A 118 -10.56 -8.18 -10.23
CA ALA A 118 -10.15 -9.54 -10.58
C ALA A 118 -11.08 -10.25 -11.59
N PRO A 119 -12.42 -10.09 -11.57
CA PRO A 119 -13.27 -10.68 -12.60
C PRO A 119 -12.95 -10.17 -14.01
N GLN A 120 -12.70 -8.86 -14.17
CA GLN A 120 -12.33 -8.25 -15.45
C GLN A 120 -10.93 -8.70 -15.90
N LEU A 121 -9.96 -8.77 -14.98
CA LEU A 121 -8.61 -9.28 -15.28
C LEU A 121 -8.66 -10.72 -15.79
N ARG A 122 -9.42 -11.60 -15.12
CA ARG A 122 -9.61 -13.00 -15.55
C ARG A 122 -10.35 -13.13 -16.89
N ALA A 123 -11.22 -12.19 -17.20
CA ALA A 123 -11.93 -12.12 -18.47
C ALA A 123 -11.13 -11.42 -19.59
N HIS A 124 -9.89 -11.00 -19.31
CA HIS A 124 -9.05 -10.20 -20.21
C HIS A 124 -9.75 -8.93 -20.73
N GLN A 125 -10.46 -8.24 -19.85
CA GLN A 125 -11.16 -6.99 -20.13
C GLN A 125 -10.40 -5.80 -19.57
N ALA A 126 -10.54 -4.65 -20.23
CA ALA A 126 -9.99 -3.40 -19.71
C ALA A 126 -10.65 -3.01 -18.41
N LEU A 127 -9.83 -2.51 -17.47
CA LEU A 127 -10.29 -2.05 -16.15
C LEU A 127 -10.84 -0.62 -16.18
N GLY A 128 -10.51 0.15 -17.21
CA GLY A 128 -10.69 1.60 -17.24
C GLY A 128 -9.59 2.36 -16.49
N TYR A 129 -8.50 1.67 -16.17
CA TYR A 129 -7.30 2.25 -15.56
C TYR A 129 -6.06 1.83 -16.35
N ASP A 130 -5.15 2.78 -16.58
CA ASP A 130 -3.84 2.54 -17.20
C ASP A 130 -2.77 2.31 -16.14
N ILE A 131 -2.90 3.00 -15.00
CA ILE A 131 -2.09 2.77 -13.82
C ILE A 131 -3.00 2.42 -12.65
N VAL A 132 -2.61 1.40 -11.88
CA VAL A 132 -3.16 1.11 -10.55
C VAL A 132 -2.02 1.07 -9.53
N VAL A 133 -2.27 1.61 -8.33
CA VAL A 133 -1.28 1.59 -7.23
C VAL A 133 -1.67 0.53 -6.21
N MET A 134 -0.79 -0.46 -6.01
CA MET A 134 -1.02 -1.53 -5.04
C MET A 134 0.20 -1.80 -4.18
N THR A 135 -0.05 -2.09 -2.91
CA THR A 135 1.01 -2.50 -1.99
C THR A 135 1.55 -3.88 -2.35
N ASN A 136 2.84 -4.11 -2.13
CA ASN A 136 3.43 -5.44 -2.23
C ASN A 136 2.78 -6.37 -1.19
N GLY A 137 2.24 -7.48 -1.67
CA GLY A 137 1.50 -8.46 -0.87
C GLY A 137 0.91 -9.54 -1.76
N TRP A 138 -0.12 -10.21 -1.25
CA TRP A 138 -0.75 -11.31 -1.97
C TRP A 138 -1.38 -10.87 -3.28
N GLU A 139 -2.12 -9.77 -3.30
CA GLU A 139 -2.85 -9.30 -4.47
C GLU A 139 -1.92 -8.95 -5.62
N LEU A 140 -0.83 -8.22 -5.35
CA LEU A 140 0.21 -7.94 -6.35
C LEU A 140 0.87 -9.22 -6.85
N THR A 141 1.20 -10.14 -5.95
CA THR A 141 1.78 -11.44 -6.30
C THR A 141 0.85 -12.25 -7.21
N GLU A 142 -0.45 -12.26 -6.92
CA GLU A 142 -1.48 -12.87 -7.76
C GLU A 142 -1.54 -12.22 -9.15
N MET A 143 -1.52 -10.88 -9.22
CA MET A 143 -1.55 -10.17 -10.51
C MET A 143 -0.34 -10.51 -11.38
N ILE A 144 0.86 -10.57 -10.79
CA ILE A 144 2.09 -10.94 -11.51
C ILE A 144 1.99 -12.39 -12.00
N ARG A 145 1.66 -13.34 -11.12
CA ARG A 145 1.62 -14.78 -11.45
C ARG A 145 0.60 -15.15 -12.50
N ASN A 146 -0.54 -14.48 -12.47
CA ASN A 146 -1.60 -14.75 -13.45
C ASN A 146 -1.40 -13.99 -14.76
N GLY A 147 -0.30 -13.21 -14.90
CA GLY A 147 -0.01 -12.45 -16.11
C GLY A 147 -1.02 -11.32 -16.35
N PHE A 148 -1.53 -10.72 -15.29
CA PHE A 148 -2.49 -9.61 -15.37
C PHE A 148 -1.81 -8.26 -15.55
N LEU A 149 -0.47 -8.20 -15.47
CA LEU A 149 0.33 -6.98 -15.59
C LEU A 149 1.24 -7.03 -16.82
N MET A 150 1.42 -5.88 -17.44
CA MET A 150 2.43 -5.71 -18.49
C MET A 150 3.84 -5.77 -17.90
N GLN A 151 4.78 -6.38 -18.63
CA GLN A 151 6.19 -6.14 -18.31
C GLN A 151 6.59 -4.74 -18.78
N LEU A 152 7.29 -4.02 -17.93
CA LEU A 152 7.71 -2.65 -18.18
C LEU A 152 8.87 -2.59 -19.18
N ASP A 153 8.86 -1.59 -20.05
CA ASP A 153 10.01 -1.26 -20.90
C ASP A 153 10.97 -0.32 -20.16
N HIS A 154 11.97 -0.91 -19.51
CA HIS A 154 12.97 -0.15 -18.75
C HIS A 154 13.77 0.83 -19.60
N SER A 155 13.86 0.65 -20.92
CA SER A 155 14.51 1.64 -21.79
C SER A 155 13.76 2.97 -21.83
N ARG A 156 12.48 2.98 -21.45
CA ARG A 156 11.63 4.18 -21.33
C ARG A 156 11.57 4.73 -19.90
N LEU A 157 12.32 4.15 -18.97
CA LEU A 157 12.37 4.55 -17.57
C LEU A 157 13.78 5.05 -17.13
N PRO A 158 14.44 5.95 -17.89
CA PRO A 158 15.78 6.40 -17.55
C PRO A 158 15.86 7.16 -16.21
N ASN A 159 14.78 7.85 -15.79
CA ASN A 159 14.76 8.53 -14.51
C ASN A 159 14.65 7.54 -13.36
N PHE A 160 13.85 6.48 -13.48
CA PHE A 160 13.84 5.38 -12.52
C PHE A 160 15.23 4.77 -12.38
N ALA A 161 15.87 4.42 -13.50
CA ALA A 161 17.21 3.83 -13.48
C ALA A 161 18.22 4.73 -12.76
N LYS A 162 18.14 6.06 -12.98
CA LYS A 162 19.08 7.05 -12.45
C LYS A 162 18.80 7.47 -11.01
N TYR A 163 17.53 7.68 -10.64
CA TYR A 163 17.18 8.40 -9.42
C TYR A 163 16.49 7.55 -8.37
N ALA A 164 15.96 6.36 -8.73
CA ALA A 164 15.36 5.48 -7.76
C ALA A 164 16.37 5.05 -6.68
N ALA A 165 15.92 5.01 -5.43
CA ALA A 165 16.70 4.44 -4.33
C ALA A 165 17.07 2.98 -4.62
N ASP A 166 18.23 2.52 -4.15
CA ASP A 166 18.62 1.12 -4.35
C ASP A 166 17.70 0.15 -3.62
N SER A 167 17.09 0.57 -2.52
CA SER A 167 16.13 -0.20 -1.74
C SER A 167 14.84 -0.53 -2.49
N VAL A 168 14.47 0.22 -3.54
CA VAL A 168 13.27 -0.03 -4.35
C VAL A 168 13.57 -0.71 -5.69
N LYS A 169 14.85 -0.98 -5.96
CA LYS A 169 15.28 -1.72 -7.15
C LYS A 169 15.37 -3.20 -6.86
N ASN A 170 14.86 -4.03 -7.78
CA ASN A 170 14.92 -5.49 -7.70
C ASN A 170 14.30 -6.09 -6.41
N PRO A 171 13.08 -5.70 -6.04
CA PRO A 171 12.43 -6.22 -4.83
C PRO A 171 12.09 -7.72 -4.98
N PRO A 172 12.03 -8.49 -3.85
CA PRO A 172 11.81 -9.93 -3.91
C PRO A 172 10.46 -10.34 -4.50
N TYR A 173 9.44 -9.48 -4.41
CA TYR A 173 8.11 -9.74 -4.98
C TYR A 173 8.02 -9.49 -6.49
N ASP A 174 8.93 -8.70 -7.08
CA ASP A 174 9.00 -8.40 -8.52
C ASP A 174 10.46 -8.26 -8.97
N PRO A 175 11.20 -9.37 -9.14
CA PRO A 175 12.62 -9.35 -9.51
C PRO A 175 12.87 -8.55 -10.79
N GLY A 176 13.83 -7.63 -10.69
CA GLY A 176 14.19 -6.74 -11.78
C GLY A 176 13.17 -5.62 -12.04
N ASN A 177 12.20 -5.41 -11.16
CA ASN A 177 11.07 -4.49 -11.39
C ASN A 177 10.38 -4.77 -12.74
N ALA A 178 10.18 -6.05 -13.04
CA ALA A 178 9.67 -6.46 -14.34
C ALA A 178 8.26 -5.91 -14.63
N HIS A 179 7.43 -5.68 -13.58
CA HIS A 179 6.03 -5.29 -13.71
C HIS A 179 5.69 -4.02 -12.92
N SER A 180 6.59 -3.54 -12.06
CA SER A 180 6.29 -2.48 -11.12
C SER A 180 7.42 -1.48 -10.94
N VAL A 181 7.07 -0.24 -10.67
CA VAL A 181 7.96 0.76 -10.06
C VAL A 181 7.26 1.35 -8.84
N VAL A 182 8.02 1.62 -7.79
CA VAL A 182 7.47 2.08 -6.52
C VAL A 182 6.91 3.50 -6.66
N TRP A 183 5.69 3.70 -6.13
CA TRP A 183 5.05 5.00 -5.96
C TRP A 183 5.47 5.63 -4.64
N GLN A 184 5.29 4.91 -3.54
CA GLN A 184 5.66 5.32 -2.20
C GLN A 184 6.21 4.13 -1.42
N THR A 185 7.00 4.39 -0.43
CA THR A 185 7.50 3.39 0.52
C THR A 185 7.15 3.83 1.94
N GLY A 186 6.96 2.88 2.84
CA GLY A 186 6.79 3.19 4.25
C GLY A 186 7.31 2.10 5.14
N PHE A 187 7.45 2.43 6.42
CA PHE A 187 7.82 1.48 7.44
C PHE A 187 6.63 1.17 8.34
N THR A 188 6.54 -0.09 8.75
CA THR A 188 5.71 -0.49 9.88
C THR A 188 6.62 -0.86 11.04
N GLY A 189 6.53 -0.09 12.08
CA GLY A 189 7.25 -0.28 13.33
C GLY A 189 6.32 -0.16 14.54
N LEU A 190 6.84 0.44 15.59
CA LEU A 190 6.05 0.82 16.76
C LEU A 190 5.97 2.35 16.86
N ALA A 191 4.91 2.84 17.48
CA ALA A 191 4.85 4.22 17.93
C ALA A 191 4.32 4.26 19.37
N TYR A 192 4.76 5.24 20.13
CA TYR A 192 4.28 5.42 21.50
C TYR A 192 4.15 6.89 21.88
N ASN A 193 3.27 7.15 22.84
CA ASN A 193 3.14 8.45 23.46
C ASN A 193 4.12 8.56 24.62
N LYS A 194 5.13 9.43 24.49
CA LYS A 194 6.21 9.65 25.47
C LYS A 194 5.72 10.07 26.84
N LYS A 195 4.56 10.73 26.93
CA LYS A 195 3.98 11.18 28.21
C LYS A 195 3.20 10.09 28.92
N LEU A 196 2.61 9.16 28.17
CA LEU A 196 1.71 8.15 28.72
C LEU A 196 2.41 6.81 28.93
N SER A 197 3.39 6.48 28.10
CA SER A 197 4.16 5.25 28.25
C SER A 197 5.00 5.28 29.52
N PRO A 198 4.99 4.21 30.34
CA PRO A 198 5.75 4.15 31.58
C PRO A 198 7.27 4.06 31.35
N LYS A 199 7.68 3.78 30.12
CA LYS A 199 9.09 3.67 29.71
C LYS A 199 9.26 4.02 28.24
N LYS A 200 10.51 4.21 27.83
CA LYS A 200 10.87 4.26 26.42
C LYS A 200 10.62 2.89 25.79
N ILE A 201 10.00 2.87 24.61
CA ILE A 201 9.78 1.66 23.80
C ILE A 201 10.91 1.56 22.78
N THR A 202 11.55 0.40 22.70
CA THR A 202 12.65 0.14 21.74
C THR A 202 12.56 -1.22 21.09
N SER A 203 11.68 -2.10 21.55
CA SER A 203 11.63 -3.51 21.15
C SER A 203 10.20 -4.02 21.15
N PHE A 204 9.91 -5.00 20.30
CA PHE A 204 8.65 -5.74 20.40
C PHE A 204 8.50 -6.45 21.76
N GLN A 205 9.61 -6.81 22.43
CA GLN A 205 9.55 -7.43 23.75
C GLN A 205 8.98 -6.49 24.82
N ASP A 206 9.07 -5.18 24.64
CA ASP A 206 8.45 -4.21 25.53
C ASP A 206 6.93 -4.35 25.59
N LEU A 207 6.31 -4.88 24.53
CA LEU A 207 4.86 -5.11 24.47
C LEU A 207 4.37 -6.22 25.41
N LEU A 208 5.27 -7.00 26.00
CA LEU A 208 4.97 -7.99 27.03
C LEU A 208 4.93 -7.40 28.45
N ASP A 209 5.31 -6.12 28.61
CA ASP A 209 5.36 -5.47 29.93
C ASP A 209 3.95 -5.35 30.53
N PRO A 210 3.68 -5.90 31.73
CA PRO A 210 2.38 -5.78 32.40
C PRO A 210 1.93 -4.34 32.66
N ALA A 211 2.86 -3.38 32.73
CA ALA A 211 2.53 -1.95 32.88
C ALA A 211 1.78 -1.38 31.67
N LEU A 212 1.83 -2.06 30.51
CA LEU A 212 1.10 -1.70 29.28
C LEU A 212 -0.24 -2.43 29.15
N LYS A 213 -0.73 -3.11 30.19
CA LYS A 213 -1.97 -3.88 30.12
C LYS A 213 -3.17 -3.02 29.66
N GLY A 214 -3.80 -3.45 28.54
CA GLY A 214 -4.93 -2.74 27.94
C GLY A 214 -4.56 -1.37 27.34
N ARG A 215 -3.28 -1.17 26.98
CA ARG A 215 -2.79 0.10 26.41
C ARG A 215 -2.04 -0.06 25.10
N ILE A 216 -2.07 -1.25 24.51
CA ILE A 216 -1.42 -1.54 23.23
C ILE A 216 -2.46 -1.65 22.11
N GLY A 217 -2.22 -0.97 21.00
CA GLY A 217 -2.88 -1.16 19.72
C GLY A 217 -2.04 -2.02 18.78
N MET A 218 -2.67 -2.92 18.02
CA MET A 218 -2.01 -3.66 16.96
C MET A 218 -2.78 -3.47 15.65
N MET A 219 -2.14 -3.75 14.52
CA MET A 219 -2.79 -3.69 13.21
C MET A 219 -3.80 -4.83 13.05
N ASN A 220 -4.96 -4.51 12.46
CA ASN A 220 -5.98 -5.48 12.06
C ASN A 220 -5.73 -5.95 10.61
N ASP A 221 -4.48 -6.35 10.36
CA ASP A 221 -4.00 -6.90 9.11
C ASP A 221 -3.08 -8.07 9.41
N ASN A 222 -3.36 -9.24 8.82
CA ASN A 222 -2.62 -10.46 9.13
C ASN A 222 -1.17 -10.41 8.64
N THR A 223 -0.89 -9.68 7.56
CA THR A 223 0.48 -9.54 7.03
C THR A 223 1.31 -8.71 7.99
N GLU A 224 0.77 -7.58 8.44
CA GLU A 224 1.42 -6.68 9.40
C GLU A 224 1.57 -7.34 10.77
N LEU A 225 0.49 -7.93 11.29
CA LEU A 225 0.49 -8.57 12.61
C LEU A 225 1.42 -9.78 12.64
N GLY A 226 1.34 -10.64 11.63
CA GLY A 226 2.18 -11.83 11.52
C GLY A 226 3.67 -11.47 11.42
N SER A 227 3.99 -10.46 10.64
CA SER A 227 5.36 -9.97 10.49
C SER A 227 5.91 -9.41 11.80
N ALA A 228 5.12 -8.64 12.56
CA ALA A 228 5.51 -8.18 13.89
C ALA A 228 5.81 -9.34 14.84
N GLY A 229 4.97 -10.39 14.84
CA GLY A 229 5.20 -11.60 15.64
C GLY A 229 6.46 -12.37 15.22
N LEU A 230 6.76 -12.43 13.92
CA LEU A 230 7.98 -13.05 13.41
C LEU A 230 9.23 -12.27 13.85
N LEU A 231 9.25 -10.95 13.66
CA LEU A 231 10.35 -10.11 14.12
C LEU A 231 10.55 -10.25 15.63
N ALA A 232 9.47 -10.21 16.41
CA ALA A 232 9.52 -10.40 17.85
C ALA A 232 10.09 -11.76 18.29
N THR A 233 10.04 -12.77 17.43
CA THR A 233 10.63 -14.10 17.66
C THR A 233 11.99 -14.29 16.98
N GLY A 234 12.57 -13.22 16.43
CA GLY A 234 13.90 -13.21 15.81
C GLY A 234 13.94 -13.82 14.40
N VAL A 235 12.80 -13.87 13.71
CA VAL A 235 12.69 -14.45 12.36
C VAL A 235 12.38 -13.35 11.36
N LYS A 236 13.16 -13.26 10.29
CA LYS A 236 12.85 -12.38 9.16
C LYS A 236 11.63 -12.91 8.41
N PRO A 237 10.59 -12.09 8.17
CA PRO A 237 9.37 -12.57 7.52
C PRO A 237 9.61 -13.24 6.17
N VAL A 238 10.46 -12.69 5.32
CA VAL A 238 10.76 -13.22 3.98
C VAL A 238 11.34 -14.65 4.01
N ASP A 239 12.08 -15.00 5.06
CA ASP A 239 12.74 -16.31 5.24
C ASP A 239 11.89 -17.29 6.09
N SER A 240 10.70 -16.89 6.54
CA SER A 240 9.91 -17.64 7.51
C SER A 240 9.25 -18.89 6.93
N THR A 241 8.93 -19.82 7.82
CA THR A 241 8.24 -21.08 7.53
C THR A 241 6.92 -21.18 8.30
N PRO A 242 6.00 -22.09 7.95
CA PRO A 242 4.78 -22.32 8.72
C PRO A 242 5.03 -22.69 10.21
N ALA A 243 6.20 -23.27 10.54
CA ALA A 243 6.57 -23.51 11.93
C ALA A 243 6.90 -22.21 12.66
N ASP A 244 7.52 -21.27 11.97
CA ASP A 244 7.82 -19.94 12.49
C ASP A 244 6.55 -19.12 12.70
N TRP A 245 5.59 -19.22 11.78
CA TRP A 245 4.29 -18.55 11.89
C TRP A 245 3.54 -18.95 13.16
N ARG A 246 3.55 -20.24 13.48
CA ARG A 246 2.95 -20.73 14.75
C ARG A 246 3.65 -20.17 15.97
N ARG A 247 5.00 -20.12 15.98
CA ARG A 247 5.76 -19.51 17.09
C ARG A 247 5.46 -18.02 17.24
N ALA A 248 5.36 -17.31 16.12
CA ALA A 248 4.97 -15.90 16.09
C ALA A 248 3.54 -15.69 16.65
N ALA A 249 2.59 -16.54 16.24
CA ALA A 249 1.22 -16.50 16.76
C ALA A 249 1.17 -16.80 18.27
N ASP A 250 1.99 -17.74 18.76
CA ASP A 250 2.08 -18.04 20.20
C ASP A 250 2.67 -16.86 21.00
N TRP A 251 3.64 -16.14 20.43
CA TRP A 251 4.16 -14.92 21.02
C TRP A 251 3.08 -13.82 21.06
N LEU A 252 2.37 -13.59 19.96
CA LEU A 252 1.26 -12.63 19.87
C LEU A 252 0.13 -12.93 20.85
N LYS A 253 -0.20 -14.23 21.06
CA LYS A 253 -1.19 -14.65 22.08
C LYS A 253 -0.74 -14.30 23.50
N LYS A 254 0.57 -14.40 23.80
CA LYS A 254 1.11 -13.96 25.10
C LYS A 254 0.98 -12.43 25.26
N GLN A 255 1.29 -11.70 24.21
CA GLN A 255 1.20 -10.23 24.19
C GLN A 255 -0.26 -9.74 24.24
N ARG A 256 -1.23 -10.55 23.77
CA ARG A 256 -2.65 -10.25 23.67
C ARG A 256 -3.27 -9.72 24.97
N VAL A 257 -2.77 -10.13 26.14
CA VAL A 257 -3.27 -9.68 27.44
C VAL A 257 -3.06 -8.17 27.68
N ASN A 258 -2.12 -7.55 26.94
CA ASN A 258 -1.81 -6.15 26.99
C ASN A 258 -2.50 -5.35 25.87
N VAL A 259 -3.06 -6.03 24.85
CA VAL A 259 -3.72 -5.40 23.69
C VAL A 259 -5.12 -4.95 24.06
N THR A 260 -5.44 -3.70 23.75
CA THR A 260 -6.80 -3.18 23.88
C THR A 260 -7.64 -3.40 22.62
N GLY A 261 -7.00 -3.45 21.45
CA GLY A 261 -7.69 -3.70 20.20
C GLY A 261 -6.77 -3.86 19.01
N TYR A 262 -7.35 -4.40 17.94
CA TYR A 262 -6.76 -4.46 16.61
C TYR A 262 -7.45 -3.41 15.74
N TYR A 263 -6.67 -2.56 15.11
CA TYR A 263 -7.17 -1.38 14.41
C TYR A 263 -6.69 -1.36 12.96
N ASP A 264 -7.53 -0.80 12.11
CA ASP A 264 -7.16 -0.31 10.80
C ASP A 264 -6.45 1.06 10.92
N GLN A 265 -6.65 1.96 9.99
CA GLN A 265 -6.09 3.32 10.03
C GLN A 265 -6.49 4.12 11.29
N SER A 266 -7.51 3.69 12.03
CA SER A 266 -7.97 4.39 13.25
C SER A 266 -7.03 4.27 14.44
N TYR A 267 -5.97 3.45 14.35
CA TYR A 267 -4.97 3.28 15.41
C TYR A 267 -4.28 4.60 15.80
N ILE A 268 -4.06 5.49 14.80
CA ILE A 268 -3.35 6.76 15.04
C ILE A 268 -4.19 7.69 15.92
N ASP A 269 -5.51 7.75 15.71
CA ASP A 269 -6.42 8.51 16.57
C ASP A 269 -6.42 7.98 18.00
N LYS A 270 -6.39 6.64 18.16
CA LYS A 270 -6.30 5.99 19.47
C LYS A 270 -5.03 6.36 20.22
N LEU A 271 -3.93 6.43 19.50
CA LEU A 271 -2.63 6.79 20.06
C LEU A 271 -2.57 8.30 20.43
N GLN A 272 -3.11 9.17 19.57
CA GLN A 272 -3.20 10.61 19.82
C GLN A 272 -4.07 10.95 21.04
N ASN A 273 -5.22 10.28 21.15
CA ASN A 273 -6.18 10.50 22.25
C ASN A 273 -5.78 9.83 23.57
N GLY A 274 -4.73 8.98 23.58
CA GLY A 274 -4.27 8.25 24.76
C GLY A 274 -5.11 7.03 25.13
N ASP A 275 -5.98 6.57 24.22
CA ASP A 275 -6.70 5.29 24.38
C ASP A 275 -5.70 4.14 24.39
N THR A 276 -4.71 4.21 23.49
CA THR A 276 -3.50 3.37 23.48
C THR A 276 -2.28 4.23 23.82
N TRP A 277 -1.28 3.64 24.47
CA TRP A 277 -0.02 4.29 24.79
C TRP A 277 1.11 3.88 23.85
N VAL A 278 0.99 2.67 23.32
CA VAL A 278 1.88 2.09 22.31
C VAL A 278 1.02 1.48 21.23
N SER A 279 1.45 1.57 19.98
CA SER A 279 0.78 0.91 18.86
C SER A 279 1.79 0.43 17.81
N GLN A 280 1.47 -0.65 17.12
CA GLN A 280 2.03 -0.89 15.80
C GLN A 280 1.59 0.27 14.90
N ALA A 281 2.48 0.83 14.08
CA ALA A 281 2.23 2.09 13.40
C ALA A 281 2.98 2.20 12.07
N TRP A 282 2.39 2.91 11.12
CA TRP A 282 3.05 3.34 9.89
C TRP A 282 3.81 4.65 10.10
N SER A 283 5.00 4.73 9.52
CA SER A 283 5.93 5.85 9.74
C SER A 283 5.35 7.21 9.30
N GLY A 284 4.72 7.27 8.13
CA GLY A 284 4.14 8.51 7.61
C GLY A 284 2.97 9.04 8.44
N ASP A 285 2.11 8.16 8.97
CA ASP A 285 1.01 8.57 9.83
C ASP A 285 1.52 9.22 11.13
N VAL A 286 2.62 8.67 11.69
CA VAL A 286 3.23 9.25 12.89
C VAL A 286 3.86 10.61 12.58
N PHE A 287 4.56 10.73 11.43
CA PHE A 287 5.11 12.01 10.98
C PHE A 287 4.00 13.06 10.80
N GLN A 288 2.94 12.74 10.09
CA GLN A 288 1.80 13.64 9.91
C GLN A 288 1.13 14.02 11.23
N ALA A 289 0.97 13.06 12.15
CA ALA A 289 0.41 13.34 13.48
C ALA A 289 1.29 14.31 14.26
N GLN A 290 2.62 14.15 14.21
CA GLN A 290 3.57 15.06 14.85
C GLN A 290 3.48 16.46 14.25
N ALA A 291 3.45 16.61 12.93
CA ALA A 291 3.29 17.87 12.22
C ALA A 291 1.97 18.57 12.56
N ASN A 292 0.92 17.80 12.86
CA ASN A 292 -0.40 18.30 13.27
C ASN A 292 -0.55 18.49 14.80
N GLY A 293 0.56 18.53 15.53
CA GLY A 293 0.58 18.90 16.95
C GLY A 293 0.67 17.76 17.96
N ALA A 294 0.71 16.50 17.52
CA ALA A 294 0.92 15.33 18.37
C ALA A 294 2.43 15.11 18.66
N ALA A 295 3.15 16.16 19.08
CA ALA A 295 4.61 16.16 19.29
C ALA A 295 5.11 15.14 20.35
N ASP A 296 4.20 14.59 21.14
CA ASP A 296 4.53 13.56 22.14
C ASP A 296 4.59 12.15 21.56
N LEU A 297 4.14 11.95 20.34
CA LEU A 297 4.29 10.68 19.65
C LEU A 297 5.72 10.50 19.16
N GLU A 298 6.21 9.28 19.20
CA GLU A 298 7.52 8.90 18.68
C GLU A 298 7.39 7.59 17.89
N PHE A 299 7.86 7.60 16.65
CA PHE A 299 8.00 6.37 15.86
C PHE A 299 9.30 5.66 16.27
N VAL A 300 9.22 4.36 16.36
CA VAL A 300 10.32 3.48 16.76
C VAL A 300 10.58 2.44 15.71
N THR A 301 11.82 2.35 15.24
CA THR A 301 12.35 1.16 14.59
C THR A 301 12.77 0.18 15.69
N PRO A 302 12.05 -0.92 15.93
CA PRO A 302 12.37 -1.86 17.00
C PRO A 302 13.78 -2.46 16.86
N ASP A 303 14.35 -2.94 17.96
CA ASP A 303 15.67 -3.58 17.95
C ASP A 303 15.70 -4.81 17.06
N GLU A 304 14.59 -5.55 16.97
CA GLU A 304 14.42 -6.71 16.11
C GLU A 304 14.23 -6.37 14.63
N GLY A 305 13.97 -5.10 14.32
CA GLY A 305 13.72 -4.58 12.98
C GLY A 305 12.28 -4.09 12.78
N GLN A 306 12.04 -3.55 11.60
CA GLN A 306 10.75 -3.03 11.16
C GLN A 306 10.39 -3.64 9.80
N MET A 307 9.13 -3.55 9.39
CA MET A 307 8.71 -3.91 8.04
C MET A 307 8.90 -2.73 7.09
N VAL A 308 9.27 -3.03 5.85
CA VAL A 308 9.20 -2.10 4.74
C VAL A 308 8.14 -2.59 3.76
N TRP A 309 7.27 -1.69 3.34
CA TRP A 309 6.27 -1.95 2.31
C TRP A 309 6.40 -0.93 1.18
N HIS A 310 5.97 -1.34 0.00
CA HIS A 310 6.03 -0.55 -1.22
C HIS A 310 4.67 -0.51 -1.88
N ASP A 311 4.17 0.68 -2.12
CA ASP A 311 3.04 0.90 -3.01
C ASP A 311 3.57 1.09 -4.43
N ASN A 312 3.08 0.27 -5.33
CA ASN A 312 3.66 0.10 -6.65
C ASN A 312 2.72 0.60 -7.74
N MET A 313 3.23 1.39 -8.66
CA MET A 313 2.56 1.69 -9.92
C MET A 313 2.67 0.49 -10.85
N LEU A 314 1.53 0.01 -11.34
CA LEU A 314 1.36 -1.18 -12.18
C LEU A 314 0.58 -0.82 -13.43
N ILE A 315 0.90 -1.45 -14.57
CA ILE A 315 0.14 -1.30 -15.81
C ILE A 315 -0.64 -2.61 -16.06
N PRO A 316 -1.99 -2.60 -15.93
CA PRO A 316 -2.80 -3.77 -16.23
C PRO A 316 -2.69 -4.18 -17.71
N MET A 317 -2.80 -5.50 -18.01
CA MET A 317 -2.62 -6.05 -19.37
C MET A 317 -3.50 -5.43 -20.46
N GLN A 318 -4.68 -4.92 -20.08
CA GLN A 318 -5.64 -4.34 -21.02
C GLN A 318 -5.72 -2.80 -20.88
N ALA A 319 -4.67 -2.17 -20.33
CA ALA A 319 -4.57 -0.71 -20.29
C ALA A 319 -4.65 -0.11 -21.70
N GLN A 320 -5.39 0.97 -21.85
CA GLN A 320 -5.64 1.60 -23.15
C GLN A 320 -4.53 2.57 -23.55
N HIS A 321 -3.81 3.11 -22.55
CA HIS A 321 -2.79 4.13 -22.74
C HIS A 321 -1.43 3.73 -22.10
N PRO A 322 -0.89 2.51 -22.39
CA PRO A 322 0.28 2.01 -21.66
C PRO A 322 1.56 2.83 -21.90
N ALA A 323 1.70 3.46 -23.08
CA ALA A 323 2.85 4.33 -23.35
C ALA A 323 2.80 5.62 -22.52
N ASP A 324 1.59 6.17 -22.30
CA ASP A 324 1.38 7.36 -21.46
C ASP A 324 1.60 7.01 -19.97
N ALA A 325 1.23 5.79 -19.57
CA ALA A 325 1.51 5.27 -18.23
C ALA A 325 3.01 5.17 -17.94
N LEU A 326 3.80 4.59 -18.85
CA LEU A 326 5.27 4.57 -18.70
C LEU A 326 5.88 5.97 -18.68
N GLU A 327 5.33 6.91 -19.43
CA GLU A 327 5.80 8.30 -19.41
C GLU A 327 5.59 8.95 -18.05
N TRP A 328 4.41 8.73 -17.41
CA TRP A 328 4.17 9.20 -16.04
C TRP A 328 5.11 8.53 -15.03
N MET A 329 5.25 7.20 -15.09
CA MET A 329 6.17 6.47 -14.22
C MET A 329 7.58 7.03 -14.30
N ASN A 330 8.08 7.31 -15.52
CA ASN A 330 9.39 7.91 -15.69
C ASN A 330 9.45 9.37 -15.20
N PHE A 331 8.41 10.16 -15.45
CA PHE A 331 8.34 11.56 -15.05
C PHE A 331 8.32 11.74 -13.54
N TYR A 332 7.58 10.88 -12.83
CA TYR A 332 7.52 10.87 -11.36
C TYR A 332 8.91 10.75 -10.74
N TYR A 333 9.80 9.96 -11.33
CA TYR A 333 11.16 9.76 -10.80
C TYR A 333 12.11 10.93 -11.06
N THR A 334 11.65 12.09 -11.54
CA THR A 334 12.46 13.30 -11.48
C THR A 334 12.47 13.85 -10.05
N PRO A 335 13.63 14.31 -9.52
CA PRO A 335 13.71 14.81 -8.14
C PRO A 335 12.72 15.93 -7.82
N GLU A 336 12.43 16.79 -8.78
CA GLU A 336 11.43 17.87 -8.65
C GLU A 336 10.02 17.31 -8.40
N ILE A 337 9.57 16.38 -9.24
CA ILE A 337 8.21 15.84 -9.15
C ILE A 337 8.06 14.93 -7.92
N ALA A 338 9.03 14.06 -7.68
CA ALA A 338 9.04 13.25 -6.47
C ALA A 338 9.07 14.12 -5.20
N GLY A 339 9.82 15.26 -5.23
CA GLY A 339 9.86 16.20 -4.13
C GLY A 339 8.52 16.84 -3.84
N ILE A 340 7.81 17.33 -4.87
CA ILE A 340 6.48 17.95 -4.73
C ILE A 340 5.47 16.94 -4.16
N VAL A 341 5.49 15.69 -4.65
CA VAL A 341 4.60 14.66 -4.16
C VAL A 341 4.92 14.30 -2.71
N GLU A 342 6.21 14.15 -2.38
CA GLU A 342 6.64 13.70 -1.06
C GLU A 342 6.47 14.73 0.03
N ASP A 343 6.70 16.00 -0.28
CA ASP A 343 6.47 17.13 0.62
C ASP A 343 5.02 17.15 1.13
N TRP A 344 4.10 16.64 0.34
CA TRP A 344 2.69 16.55 0.70
C TRP A 344 2.32 15.21 1.33
N VAL A 345 2.83 14.08 0.79
CA VAL A 345 2.43 12.71 1.19
C VAL A 345 3.13 12.28 2.49
N ASN A 346 4.40 12.69 2.69
CA ASN A 346 5.20 12.48 3.89
C ASN A 346 5.46 10.99 4.26
N TYR A 347 5.59 10.13 3.26
CA TYR A 347 6.08 8.76 3.44
C TYR A 347 7.56 8.66 3.04
N VAL A 348 8.09 7.46 2.87
CA VAL A 348 9.49 7.28 2.47
C VAL A 348 9.63 7.51 0.97
N CYS A 349 10.38 8.54 0.61
CA CYS A 349 10.59 8.95 -0.77
C CYS A 349 11.41 7.91 -1.55
N PRO A 350 10.90 7.34 -2.66
CA PRO A 350 11.67 6.41 -3.48
C PRO A 350 12.76 7.09 -4.33
N VAL A 351 12.87 8.43 -4.24
CA VAL A 351 13.83 9.25 -4.99
C VAL A 351 14.69 10.07 -4.03
N PRO A 352 15.84 9.57 -3.55
CA PRO A 352 16.64 10.27 -2.53
C PRO A 352 17.11 11.67 -2.95
N ALA A 353 17.28 11.93 -4.25
CA ALA A 353 17.65 13.25 -4.76
C ALA A 353 16.55 14.31 -4.58
N ALA A 354 15.31 13.91 -4.31
CA ALA A 354 14.19 14.81 -4.01
C ALA A 354 14.42 15.61 -2.71
N LYS A 355 15.21 15.07 -1.77
CA LYS A 355 15.58 15.74 -0.52
C LYS A 355 16.13 17.16 -0.74
N GLN A 356 17.04 17.30 -1.69
CA GLN A 356 17.63 18.60 -1.98
C GLN A 356 16.60 19.57 -2.55
N TYR A 357 15.71 19.11 -3.43
CA TYR A 357 14.65 19.92 -3.99
C TYR A 357 13.66 20.40 -2.92
N ILE A 358 13.25 19.52 -2.01
CA ILE A 358 12.37 19.89 -0.88
C ILE A 358 13.04 20.95 -0.01
N LEU A 359 14.34 20.78 0.29
CA LEU A 359 15.07 21.70 1.15
C LEU A 359 15.29 23.07 0.54
N GLU A 360 15.64 23.13 -0.75
CA GLU A 360 16.10 24.36 -1.42
C GLU A 360 14.99 25.09 -2.17
N GLU A 361 14.05 24.37 -2.80
CA GLU A 361 13.02 24.96 -3.65
C GLU A 361 11.64 25.01 -2.95
N LEU A 362 11.31 24.02 -2.11
CA LEU A 362 10.08 24.04 -1.32
C LEU A 362 10.27 24.65 0.07
N GLU A 363 11.52 24.87 0.47
CA GLU A 363 11.90 25.47 1.76
C GLU A 363 11.30 24.72 2.97
N ASP A 364 11.10 23.38 2.86
CA ASP A 364 10.62 22.54 3.95
C ASP A 364 11.74 21.66 4.56
N PRO A 365 12.49 22.20 5.56
CA PRO A 365 13.53 21.45 6.24
C PRO A 365 12.99 20.34 7.16
N ASP A 366 11.74 20.39 7.59
CA ASP A 366 11.13 19.40 8.48
C ASP A 366 10.89 18.10 7.72
N VAL A 367 10.35 18.17 6.51
CA VAL A 367 10.21 17.02 5.61
C VAL A 367 11.58 16.55 5.11
N ALA A 368 12.40 17.46 4.58
CA ALA A 368 13.69 17.11 3.99
C ALA A 368 14.64 16.42 4.98
N ASN A 369 14.63 16.76 6.27
CA ASN A 369 15.52 16.19 7.27
C ASN A 369 14.87 15.08 8.11
N SER A 370 13.61 14.74 7.85
CA SER A 370 12.94 13.65 8.55
C SER A 370 13.51 12.29 8.16
N PRO A 371 13.95 11.47 9.12
CA PRO A 371 14.34 10.09 8.84
C PRO A 371 13.15 9.18 8.48
N LEU A 372 11.91 9.65 8.69
CA LEU A 372 10.70 8.95 8.29
C LEU A 372 10.36 9.18 6.81
N VAL A 373 10.99 10.17 6.18
CA VAL A 373 10.85 10.50 4.75
C VAL A 373 12.12 10.13 3.98
N PHE A 374 13.28 10.43 4.56
CA PHE A 374 14.59 10.07 4.02
C PHE A 374 15.35 9.21 5.05
N PRO A 375 15.20 7.88 5.00
CA PRO A 375 15.67 6.97 6.02
C PRO A 375 17.18 7.03 6.25
N THR A 376 17.57 6.79 7.49
CA THR A 376 18.97 6.59 7.80
C THR A 376 19.43 5.21 7.33
N PRO A 377 20.75 5.02 7.05
CA PRO A 377 21.28 3.70 6.72
C PRO A 377 21.04 2.64 7.82
N GLU A 378 20.85 3.05 9.07
CA GLU A 378 20.48 2.14 10.16
C GLU A 378 19.03 1.64 10.02
N MET A 379 18.09 2.52 9.74
CA MET A 379 16.69 2.16 9.51
C MET A 379 16.57 1.21 8.33
N GLU A 380 17.26 1.49 7.22
CA GLU A 380 17.27 0.62 6.05
C GLU A 380 17.83 -0.77 6.37
N ARG A 381 18.95 -0.88 7.12
CA ARG A 381 19.48 -2.19 7.53
C ARG A 381 18.57 -2.98 8.48
N LYS A 382 17.73 -2.30 9.25
CA LYS A 382 16.73 -2.92 10.15
C LYS A 382 15.41 -3.22 9.44
N SER A 383 15.25 -2.83 8.18
CA SER A 383 14.03 -3.06 7.41
C SER A 383 13.99 -4.48 6.85
N ASN A 384 12.81 -5.06 6.84
CA ASN A 384 12.54 -6.41 6.38
C ASN A 384 11.36 -6.43 5.40
N ASP A 385 11.50 -7.19 4.32
CA ASP A 385 10.42 -7.42 3.37
C ASP A 385 9.37 -8.37 3.93
N PHE A 386 8.13 -8.22 3.47
CA PHE A 386 7.06 -9.17 3.74
C PHE A 386 7.35 -10.55 3.14
N TYR A 387 6.71 -11.56 3.71
CA TYR A 387 6.72 -12.90 3.13
C TYR A 387 6.06 -12.91 1.74
N VAL A 388 6.74 -13.52 0.76
CA VAL A 388 6.20 -13.67 -0.60
C VAL A 388 5.55 -15.04 -0.71
N PHE A 389 4.21 -15.09 -0.66
CA PHE A 389 3.45 -16.33 -0.71
C PHE A 389 3.66 -17.07 -2.03
N ARG A 390 3.95 -18.38 -1.96
CA ARG A 390 4.19 -19.22 -3.14
C ARG A 390 2.91 -19.66 -3.85
N ASN A 391 1.80 -19.74 -3.10
CA ASN A 391 0.49 -20.14 -3.60
C ASN A 391 -0.61 -19.70 -2.64
N TYR A 392 -1.87 -19.93 -3.04
CA TYR A 392 -3.05 -19.57 -2.26
C TYR A 392 -3.15 -20.33 -0.94
N ASP A 393 -2.75 -21.62 -0.91
CA ASP A 393 -2.82 -22.45 0.29
C ASP A 393 -1.89 -21.89 1.41
N GLU A 394 -0.71 -21.38 1.04
CA GLU A 394 0.15 -20.69 2.01
C GLU A 394 -0.46 -19.40 2.52
N TYR A 395 -1.06 -18.62 1.64
CA TYR A 395 -1.75 -17.39 2.02
C TYR A 395 -2.94 -17.68 2.94
N GLU A 396 -3.73 -18.72 2.67
CA GLU A 396 -4.80 -19.16 3.57
C GLU A 396 -4.24 -19.64 4.91
N GLN A 397 -3.20 -20.46 4.91
CA GLN A 397 -2.58 -20.96 6.14
C GLN A 397 -2.02 -19.82 7.01
N TRP A 398 -1.42 -18.80 6.39
CA TRP A 398 -1.00 -17.60 7.08
C TRP A 398 -2.19 -16.88 7.72
N ASN A 399 -3.24 -16.63 6.94
CA ASN A 399 -4.44 -15.95 7.43
C ASN A 399 -5.13 -16.74 8.56
N GLU A 400 -5.28 -18.05 8.42
CA GLU A 400 -5.83 -18.90 9.49
C GLU A 400 -5.01 -18.82 10.78
N THR A 401 -3.66 -18.81 10.65
CA THR A 401 -2.76 -18.75 11.79
C THR A 401 -2.92 -17.45 12.58
N PHE A 402 -2.98 -16.32 11.88
CA PHE A 402 -3.00 -15.00 12.54
C PHE A 402 -4.42 -14.49 12.84
N ASN A 403 -5.44 -14.89 12.09
CA ASN A 403 -6.85 -14.64 12.46
C ASN A 403 -7.20 -15.21 13.84
N GLN A 404 -6.64 -16.35 14.21
CA GLN A 404 -6.84 -16.92 15.54
C GLN A 404 -6.32 -16.02 16.67
N VAL A 405 -5.30 -15.20 16.40
CA VAL A 405 -4.78 -14.23 17.37
C VAL A 405 -5.74 -13.06 17.56
N ILE A 406 -6.28 -12.55 16.44
CA ILE A 406 -7.21 -11.41 16.48
C ILE A 406 -8.53 -11.77 17.15
N GLN A 407 -8.99 -13.02 16.94
CA GLN A 407 -10.28 -13.53 17.44
C GLN A 407 -10.24 -14.10 18.86
N SER A 408 -9.04 -14.30 19.44
CA SER A 408 -8.83 -14.93 20.76
C SER A 408 -9.15 -14.05 21.99
#